data_4b55a817a7fdfad1fede2e5b6f5fcb7f
#
_entry.id   4b55a817a7fdfad1fede2e5b6f5fcb7f
#
_cell.length_a   1.000
_cell.length_b   1.000
_cell.length_c   1.000
_cell.angle_alpha   90.00
_cell.angle_beta   90.00
_cell.angle_gamma   90.00
#
_symmetry.space_group_name_H-M   'P 1'
#
loop_
_entity.id
_entity.type
_entity.pdbx_description
1 polymer ?
#
loop_
_entity_poly.entity_id
_entity_poly.type
_entity_poly.pdbx_seq_one_letter_code
_entity_poly.pdbx_strand_id
1 'polypeptide(L)'
;CIMKNKLMKTLAALAAIVVISVSGQPQAIAADMELVLGTGSIKGKLFSAGNAISIASVLGGKGVKVYNYGTKGGKDNIKRISKKKRAINFGFVTAADLGKAKPKQLKAIRGLMAVGKAKGKTILLIVRNKAPKKVSKETYAAAVAQVVGILKSKKGMSRVKAAWKGYSPSSGAADFKAAGVKLHKAGIM
;
A
#
# COMPACT_ATOMS: atom_id res chain seq x y z
N CYS A 1 -13.90 12.56 -81.08
CA CYS A 1 -14.18 11.49 -80.15
C CYS A 1 -13.31 11.56 -78.91
N ILE A 2 -13.62 12.58 -78.14
CA ILE A 2 -12.85 12.92 -76.96
C ILE A 2 -13.85 12.95 -75.83
N MET A 3 -13.92 11.91 -75.05
CA MET A 3 -14.56 11.91 -73.70
C MET A 3 -14.36 10.58 -73.00
N LYS A 4 -13.16 10.33 -72.52
CA LYS A 4 -12.90 9.25 -71.57
C LYS A 4 -11.58 9.56 -70.87
N ASN A 5 -11.57 10.37 -69.83
CA ASN A 5 -10.42 10.40 -68.85
C ASN A 5 -10.65 11.43 -67.75
N LYS A 6 -11.87 11.46 -67.17
CA LYS A 6 -12.08 12.31 -66.00
C LYS A 6 -12.69 11.59 -64.78
N LEU A 7 -12.58 10.25 -64.73
CA LEU A 7 -13.26 9.56 -63.62
C LEU A 7 -12.35 8.61 -62.84
N MET A 8 -11.08 8.94 -62.72
CA MET A 8 -10.16 8.14 -61.87
C MET A 8 -9.23 9.00 -61.02
N LYS A 9 -9.73 10.06 -60.46
CA LYS A 9 -8.96 10.92 -59.56
C LYS A 9 -9.69 11.26 -58.27
N THR A 10 -10.48 10.40 -57.70
CA THR A 10 -11.06 10.65 -56.38
C THR A 10 -11.40 9.35 -55.69
N LEU A 11 -10.41 8.65 -55.21
CA LEU A 11 -10.56 7.65 -54.12
C LEU A 11 -9.20 7.30 -53.52
N ALA A 12 -8.50 8.33 -53.09
CA ALA A 12 -7.41 8.17 -52.11
C ALA A 12 -7.86 8.86 -50.81
N ALA A 13 -8.99 8.41 -50.29
CA ALA A 13 -9.42 8.82 -48.97
C ALA A 13 -8.60 8.04 -47.95
N LEU A 14 -7.72 8.72 -47.27
CA LEU A 14 -6.93 8.32 -46.12
C LEU A 14 -7.81 7.57 -45.11
N ALA A 15 -7.62 6.31 -44.98
CA ALA A 15 -7.93 5.58 -43.75
C ALA A 15 -6.80 5.84 -42.76
N ALA A 16 -6.85 6.95 -42.06
CA ALA A 16 -6.06 7.17 -40.87
C ALA A 16 -6.58 6.21 -39.79
N ILE A 17 -5.99 5.01 -39.71
CA ILE A 17 -6.19 4.11 -38.60
C ILE A 17 -5.51 4.76 -37.40
N VAL A 18 -6.30 5.44 -36.59
CA VAL A 18 -5.89 5.86 -35.24
C VAL A 18 -5.74 4.57 -34.43
N VAL A 19 -4.54 4.02 -34.41
CA VAL A 19 -4.16 3.00 -33.44
C VAL A 19 -4.09 3.70 -32.09
N ILE A 20 -5.21 3.72 -31.39
CA ILE A 20 -5.23 4.02 -29.95
C ILE A 20 -4.51 2.87 -29.30
N SER A 21 -3.20 3.02 -29.12
CA SER A 21 -2.41 2.20 -28.22
C SER A 21 -2.92 2.45 -26.80
N VAL A 22 -3.98 1.72 -26.44
CA VAL A 22 -4.32 1.51 -25.04
C VAL A 22 -3.14 0.75 -24.45
N SER A 23 -2.14 1.50 -23.99
CA SER A 23 -1.09 0.99 -23.14
C SER A 23 -1.71 0.66 -21.77
N GLY A 24 -2.62 -0.33 -21.77
CA GLY A 24 -2.99 -1.07 -20.59
C GLY A 24 -1.74 -1.80 -20.15
N GLN A 25 -0.93 -1.17 -19.31
CA GLN A 25 0.10 -1.91 -18.59
C GLN A 25 -0.62 -3.07 -17.90
N PRO A 26 -0.25 -4.32 -18.17
CA PRO A 26 -0.79 -5.43 -17.42
C PRO A 26 -0.46 -5.12 -15.96
N GLN A 27 -1.49 -4.77 -15.18
CA GLN A 27 -1.33 -4.74 -13.73
C GLN A 27 -0.94 -6.16 -13.38
N ALA A 28 0.34 -6.36 -13.07
CA ALA A 28 0.83 -7.63 -12.59
C ALA A 28 -0.09 -8.02 -11.43
N ILE A 29 -0.98 -8.98 -11.68
CA ILE A 29 -1.84 -9.55 -10.65
C ILE A 29 -0.84 -10.08 -9.65
N ALA A 30 -0.78 -9.44 -8.48
CA ALA A 30 0.11 -9.88 -7.42
C ALA A 30 -0.31 -11.32 -7.11
N ALA A 31 0.50 -12.29 -7.55
CA ALA A 31 0.30 -13.69 -7.22
C ALA A 31 0.05 -13.79 -5.72
N ASP A 32 -0.83 -14.66 -5.27
CA ASP A 32 -1.28 -14.82 -3.89
C ASP A 32 -0.17 -14.51 -2.89
N MET A 33 -0.17 -13.28 -2.37
CA MET A 33 0.87 -12.80 -1.49
C MET A 33 0.33 -12.65 -0.07
N GLU A 34 0.98 -13.33 0.85
CA GLU A 34 0.67 -13.24 2.27
C GLU A 34 1.60 -12.24 2.95
N LEU A 35 1.01 -11.24 3.58
CA LEU A 35 1.70 -10.16 4.28
C LEU A 35 1.24 -10.10 5.74
N VAL A 36 2.12 -9.74 6.63
CA VAL A 36 1.84 -9.70 8.08
C VAL A 36 1.87 -8.26 8.57
N LEU A 37 0.80 -7.84 9.26
CA LEU A 37 0.65 -6.55 9.92
C LEU A 37 0.81 -6.70 11.44
N GLY A 38 1.82 -6.08 12.01
CA GLY A 38 1.97 -5.95 13.46
C GLY A 38 1.16 -4.76 13.99
N THR A 39 0.25 -5.00 14.92
CA THR A 39 -0.66 -3.95 15.40
C THR A 39 -0.41 -3.51 16.83
N GLY A 40 -0.27 -4.43 17.76
CA GLY A 40 -0.12 -4.17 19.19
C GLY A 40 -0.77 -5.28 20.01
N SER A 41 -1.12 -4.98 21.27
CA SER A 41 -1.77 -5.95 22.15
C SER A 41 -3.08 -6.47 21.57
N ILE A 42 -3.32 -7.77 21.68
CA ILE A 42 -4.54 -8.47 21.24
C ILE A 42 -5.82 -7.92 21.89
N LYS A 43 -5.70 -7.34 23.09
CA LYS A 43 -6.81 -6.67 23.80
C LYS A 43 -7.02 -5.21 23.36
N GLY A 44 -6.22 -4.71 22.42
CA GLY A 44 -6.21 -3.30 22.02
C GLY A 44 -7.06 -3.00 20.78
N LYS A 45 -7.61 -1.77 20.69
CA LYS A 45 -8.37 -1.29 19.53
C LYS A 45 -7.59 -1.38 18.20
N LEU A 46 -6.27 -1.23 18.23
CA LEU A 46 -5.43 -1.38 17.03
C LEU A 46 -5.37 -2.83 16.54
N PHE A 47 -5.52 -3.81 17.43
CA PHE A 47 -5.63 -5.21 17.02
C PHE A 47 -6.97 -5.47 16.30
N SER A 48 -8.06 -4.93 16.82
CA SER A 48 -9.38 -4.99 16.15
C SER A 48 -9.34 -4.33 14.77
N ALA A 49 -8.67 -3.18 14.65
CA ALA A 49 -8.43 -2.52 13.36
C ALA A 49 -7.62 -3.42 12.40
N GLY A 50 -6.59 -4.10 12.91
CA GLY A 50 -5.80 -5.06 12.14
C GLY A 50 -6.64 -6.22 11.61
N ASN A 51 -7.57 -6.76 12.41
CA ASN A 51 -8.51 -7.79 11.97
C ASN A 51 -9.42 -7.27 10.85
N ALA A 52 -9.93 -6.05 10.98
CA ALA A 52 -10.74 -5.43 9.92
C ALA A 52 -9.94 -5.22 8.62
N ILE A 53 -8.67 -4.87 8.71
CA ILE A 53 -7.75 -4.77 7.56
C ILE A 53 -7.51 -6.14 6.94
N SER A 54 -7.30 -7.17 7.76
CA SER A 54 -7.15 -8.55 7.30
C SER A 54 -8.39 -8.99 6.49
N ILE A 55 -9.59 -8.82 7.04
CA ILE A 55 -10.85 -9.12 6.35
C ILE A 55 -10.98 -8.29 5.06
N ALA A 56 -10.70 -6.99 5.13
CA ALA A 56 -10.79 -6.11 3.96
C ALA A 56 -9.82 -6.54 2.84
N SER A 57 -8.63 -7.04 3.17
CA SER A 57 -7.66 -7.52 2.18
C SER A 57 -8.15 -8.78 1.45
N VAL A 58 -8.74 -9.73 2.17
CA VAL A 58 -9.33 -10.94 1.59
C VAL A 58 -10.53 -10.60 0.69
N LEU A 59 -11.42 -9.75 1.17
CA LEU A 59 -12.62 -9.34 0.43
C LEU A 59 -12.33 -8.34 -0.71
N GLY A 60 -11.17 -7.69 -0.70
CA GLY A 60 -10.68 -6.83 -1.77
C GLY A 60 -10.24 -7.59 -3.03
N GLY A 61 -10.06 -8.90 -2.94
CA GLY A 61 -10.11 -9.86 -4.02
C GLY A 61 -9.04 -9.77 -5.10
N LYS A 62 -7.79 -9.36 -4.78
CA LYS A 62 -6.72 -9.22 -5.78
C LYS A 62 -5.44 -9.99 -5.42
N GLY A 63 -5.56 -11.14 -4.76
CA GLY A 63 -4.42 -12.01 -4.45
C GLY A 63 -3.51 -11.55 -3.30
N VAL A 64 -3.79 -10.41 -2.64
CA VAL A 64 -3.03 -9.98 -1.46
C VAL A 64 -3.84 -10.23 -0.20
N LYS A 65 -3.28 -11.03 0.72
CA LYS A 65 -3.84 -11.32 2.03
C LYS A 65 -2.98 -10.69 3.12
N VAL A 66 -3.58 -9.91 4.01
CA VAL A 66 -2.90 -9.33 5.16
C VAL A 66 -3.33 -10.06 6.41
N TYR A 67 -2.39 -10.66 7.12
CA TYR A 67 -2.64 -11.32 8.41
C TYR A 67 -2.32 -10.37 9.56
N ASN A 68 -3.25 -10.22 10.49
CA ASN A 68 -3.03 -9.45 11.70
C ASN A 68 -2.20 -10.25 12.70
N TYR A 69 -1.20 -9.60 13.31
CA TYR A 69 -0.33 -10.19 14.31
C TYR A 69 -0.23 -9.30 15.55
N GLY A 70 -0.57 -9.89 16.71
CA GLY A 70 -0.44 -9.22 18.00
C GLY A 70 1.03 -9.01 18.38
N THR A 71 1.39 -7.79 18.78
CA THR A 71 2.74 -7.40 19.14
C THR A 71 2.75 -6.60 20.46
N LYS A 72 3.94 -6.24 20.93
CA LYS A 72 4.11 -5.35 22.09
C LYS A 72 3.99 -3.85 21.72
N GLY A 73 3.49 -3.52 20.52
CA GLY A 73 3.28 -2.14 20.03
C GLY A 73 4.40 -1.63 19.13
N GLY A 74 4.42 -0.30 18.88
CA GLY A 74 5.19 0.31 17.81
C GLY A 74 6.69 0.02 17.83
N LYS A 75 7.34 0.07 18.98
CA LYS A 75 8.77 -0.29 19.13
C LYS A 75 9.05 -1.74 18.71
N ASP A 76 8.17 -2.68 19.12
CA ASP A 76 8.30 -4.09 18.74
C ASP A 76 8.05 -4.28 17.23
N ASN A 77 7.10 -3.53 16.66
CA ASN A 77 6.83 -3.53 15.21
C ASN A 77 8.07 -3.10 14.41
N ILE A 78 8.71 -1.98 14.79
CA ILE A 78 9.94 -1.51 14.15
C ILE A 78 11.05 -2.57 14.25
N LYS A 79 11.23 -3.15 15.45
CA LYS A 79 12.22 -4.20 15.67
C LYS A 79 11.95 -5.43 14.79
N ARG A 80 10.71 -5.88 14.65
CA ARG A 80 10.33 -7.06 13.85
C ARG A 80 10.48 -6.82 12.36
N ILE A 81 10.08 -5.66 11.86
CA ILE A 81 10.27 -5.27 10.45
C ILE A 81 11.76 -5.29 10.08
N SER A 82 12.63 -4.84 10.97
CA SER A 82 14.07 -4.77 10.71
C SER A 82 14.80 -6.12 10.82
N LYS A 83 14.15 -7.18 11.32
CA LYS A 83 14.77 -8.51 11.46
C LYS A 83 14.68 -9.34 10.18
N LYS A 84 15.62 -10.30 10.03
CA LYS A 84 15.60 -11.29 8.93
C LYS A 84 14.61 -12.43 9.19
N LYS A 85 14.51 -12.90 10.45
CA LYS A 85 13.65 -14.00 10.87
C LYS A 85 12.42 -13.47 11.60
N ARG A 86 11.25 -14.12 11.44
CA ARG A 86 9.96 -13.74 12.03
C ARG A 86 9.59 -12.28 11.73
N ALA A 87 9.92 -11.84 10.53
CA ALA A 87 9.66 -10.48 10.10
C ALA A 87 8.17 -10.29 9.80
N ILE A 88 7.65 -9.13 10.21
CA ILE A 88 6.39 -8.61 9.73
C ILE A 88 6.64 -7.67 8.54
N ASN A 89 5.64 -7.49 7.70
CA ASN A 89 5.75 -6.63 6.52
C ASN A 89 5.31 -5.21 6.82
N PHE A 90 4.22 -5.05 7.58
CA PHE A 90 3.65 -3.78 8.00
C PHE A 90 3.65 -3.64 9.52
N GLY A 91 3.57 -2.41 10.01
CA GLY A 91 3.42 -2.16 11.44
C GLY A 91 2.76 -0.84 11.75
N PHE A 92 1.93 -0.81 12.78
CA PHE A 92 1.45 0.42 13.38
C PHE A 92 2.49 0.98 14.35
N VAL A 93 2.79 2.25 14.22
CA VAL A 93 3.74 2.98 15.06
C VAL A 93 3.24 4.39 15.35
N THR A 94 3.84 5.06 16.32
CA THR A 94 3.68 6.50 16.55
C THR A 94 4.95 7.24 16.13
N ALA A 95 4.89 8.56 15.96
CA ALA A 95 6.06 9.39 15.74
C ALA A 95 7.10 9.23 16.88
N ALA A 96 6.63 9.11 18.13
CA ALA A 96 7.50 8.85 19.28
C ALA A 96 8.21 7.50 19.22
N ASP A 97 7.58 6.45 18.65
CA ASP A 97 8.24 5.17 18.43
C ASP A 97 9.34 5.27 17.38
N LEU A 98 9.09 6.03 16.31
CA LEU A 98 10.07 6.29 15.25
C LEU A 98 11.26 7.10 15.77
N GLY A 99 11.04 8.15 16.56
CA GLY A 99 12.09 8.97 17.16
C GLY A 99 13.02 8.19 18.12
N LYS A 100 12.56 7.06 18.66
CA LYS A 100 13.35 6.15 19.50
C LYS A 100 13.99 5.00 18.73
N ALA A 101 13.79 4.90 17.44
CA ALA A 101 14.33 3.84 16.61
C ALA A 101 15.80 4.09 16.26
N LYS A 102 16.58 3.01 16.22
CA LYS A 102 18.00 3.09 15.81
C LYS A 102 18.10 3.41 14.31
N PRO A 103 19.14 4.12 13.82
CA PRO A 103 19.33 4.46 12.41
C PRO A 103 19.21 3.25 11.46
N LYS A 104 19.75 2.09 11.87
CA LYS A 104 19.65 0.83 11.12
C LYS A 104 18.19 0.37 10.97
N GLN A 105 17.35 0.60 11.97
CA GLN A 105 15.93 0.24 11.93
C GLN A 105 15.17 1.19 11.01
N LEU A 106 15.44 2.51 11.07
CA LEU A 106 14.83 3.49 10.17
C LEU A 106 15.17 3.21 8.70
N LYS A 107 16.40 2.79 8.39
CA LYS A 107 16.78 2.37 7.03
C LYS A 107 15.99 1.15 6.52
N ALA A 108 15.51 0.30 7.42
CA ALA A 108 14.78 -0.93 7.07
C ALA A 108 13.29 -0.72 6.81
N ILE A 109 12.76 0.47 7.07
CA ILE A 109 11.33 0.80 6.95
C ILE A 109 11.09 1.93 5.94
N ARG A 110 9.81 2.02 5.50
CA ARG A 110 9.28 3.15 4.73
C ARG A 110 7.94 3.56 5.33
N GLY A 111 7.65 4.85 5.32
CA GLY A 111 6.34 5.38 5.68
C GLY A 111 5.33 5.16 4.57
N LEU A 112 4.10 4.80 4.92
CA LEU A 112 3.01 4.66 3.98
C LEU A 112 1.98 5.76 4.16
N MET A 113 1.40 5.88 5.35
CA MET A 113 0.32 6.83 5.63
C MET A 113 0.08 6.95 7.14
N ALA A 114 -0.56 8.02 7.57
CA ALA A 114 -1.23 8.05 8.85
C ALA A 114 -2.57 7.31 8.71
N VAL A 115 -2.90 6.46 9.66
CA VAL A 115 -4.15 5.68 9.64
C VAL A 115 -5.22 6.21 10.59
N GLY A 116 -4.87 7.16 11.44
CA GLY A 116 -5.81 7.78 12.37
C GLY A 116 -5.19 8.12 13.72
N LYS A 117 -6.02 8.28 14.74
CA LYS A 117 -5.60 8.67 16.10
C LYS A 117 -6.05 7.64 17.16
N ALA A 118 -5.14 7.28 18.06
CA ALA A 118 -5.43 6.47 19.23
C ALA A 118 -4.82 7.11 20.48
N LYS A 119 -5.61 7.32 21.53
CA LYS A 119 -5.17 7.96 22.78
C LYS A 119 -4.42 9.28 22.54
N GLY A 120 -4.97 10.17 21.69
CA GLY A 120 -4.40 11.46 21.32
C GLY A 120 -3.16 11.43 20.42
N LYS A 121 -2.65 10.23 20.04
CA LYS A 121 -1.45 10.07 19.20
C LYS A 121 -1.83 9.66 17.79
N THR A 122 -1.16 10.24 16.79
CA THR A 122 -1.25 9.80 15.40
C THR A 122 -0.63 8.41 15.28
N ILE A 123 -1.37 7.50 14.67
CA ILE A 123 -0.91 6.15 14.32
C ILE A 123 -0.50 6.15 12.86
N LEU A 124 0.74 5.77 12.63
CA LEU A 124 1.37 5.70 11.33
C LEU A 124 1.47 4.24 10.88
N LEU A 125 1.25 3.98 9.61
CA LEU A 125 1.50 2.70 8.98
C LEU A 125 2.86 2.72 8.30
N ILE A 126 3.74 1.84 8.72
CA ILE A 126 5.05 1.62 8.10
C ILE A 126 5.09 0.29 7.37
N VAL A 127 5.97 0.19 6.41
CA VAL A 127 6.23 -1.04 5.64
C VAL A 127 7.71 -1.37 5.62
N ARG A 128 8.03 -2.64 5.50
CA ARG A 128 9.40 -3.13 5.30
C ARG A 128 9.92 -2.65 3.94
N ASN A 129 11.13 -2.07 3.94
CA ASN A 129 11.77 -1.56 2.73
C ASN A 129 12.19 -2.65 1.73
N LYS A 130 12.57 -3.82 2.23
CA LYS A 130 13.02 -4.95 1.37
C LYS A 130 11.90 -5.95 1.18
N ALA A 131 11.71 -6.40 -0.06
CA ALA A 131 10.83 -7.49 -0.39
C ALA A 131 11.17 -8.77 0.41
N PRO A 132 10.19 -9.64 0.69
CA PRO A 132 10.43 -10.98 1.22
C PRO A 132 11.34 -11.80 0.28
N LYS A 133 11.98 -12.85 0.81
CA LYS A 133 12.75 -13.77 -0.04
C LYS A 133 11.84 -14.37 -1.12
N LYS A 134 12.39 -14.59 -2.31
CA LYS A 134 11.70 -15.16 -3.49
C LYS A 134 10.58 -14.27 -4.07
N VAL A 135 10.45 -13.02 -3.63
CA VAL A 135 9.50 -12.04 -4.17
C VAL A 135 10.29 -10.92 -4.84
N SER A 136 9.93 -10.56 -6.07
CA SER A 136 10.54 -9.42 -6.75
C SER A 136 10.19 -8.11 -6.07
N LYS A 137 11.00 -7.07 -6.26
CA LYS A 137 10.73 -5.74 -5.73
C LYS A 137 9.44 -5.15 -6.29
N GLU A 138 9.19 -5.39 -7.56
CA GLU A 138 8.03 -4.91 -8.32
C GLU A 138 6.74 -5.56 -7.79
N THR A 139 6.74 -6.90 -7.65
CA THR A 139 5.61 -7.66 -7.10
C THR A 139 5.29 -7.22 -5.66
N TYR A 140 6.33 -7.03 -4.84
CA TYR A 140 6.15 -6.54 -3.48
C TYR A 140 5.60 -5.11 -3.43
N ALA A 141 6.13 -4.22 -4.28
CA ALA A 141 5.65 -2.84 -4.37
C ALA A 141 4.18 -2.77 -4.84
N ALA A 142 3.79 -3.60 -5.81
CA ALA A 142 2.41 -3.72 -6.27
C ALA A 142 1.48 -4.21 -5.15
N ALA A 143 1.90 -5.22 -4.39
CA ALA A 143 1.14 -5.72 -3.24
C ALA A 143 0.98 -4.65 -2.15
N VAL A 144 2.02 -3.88 -1.84
CA VAL A 144 1.96 -2.76 -0.89
C VAL A 144 0.98 -1.68 -1.39
N ALA A 145 1.04 -1.32 -2.67
CA ALA A 145 0.12 -0.35 -3.27
C ALA A 145 -1.33 -0.82 -3.20
N GLN A 146 -1.57 -2.11 -3.41
CA GLN A 146 -2.89 -2.72 -3.30
C GLN A 146 -3.43 -2.64 -1.86
N VAL A 147 -2.61 -2.94 -0.85
CA VAL A 147 -3.02 -2.79 0.55
C VAL A 147 -3.40 -1.34 0.87
N VAL A 148 -2.59 -0.37 0.44
CA VAL A 148 -2.90 1.06 0.61
C VAL A 148 -4.20 1.43 -0.10
N GLY A 149 -4.42 0.95 -1.33
CA GLY A 149 -5.65 1.15 -2.09
C GLY A 149 -6.89 0.61 -1.36
N ILE A 150 -6.79 -0.60 -0.78
CA ILE A 150 -7.86 -1.20 0.02
C ILE A 150 -8.17 -0.32 1.24
N LEU A 151 -7.15 0.13 1.96
CA LEU A 151 -7.30 0.96 3.16
C LEU A 151 -7.95 2.33 2.85
N LYS A 152 -7.78 2.85 1.64
CA LYS A 152 -8.35 4.13 1.18
C LYS A 152 -9.69 3.96 0.47
N SER A 153 -10.04 2.77 0.05
CA SER A 153 -11.32 2.51 -0.60
C SER A 153 -12.49 2.78 0.34
N LYS A 154 -13.61 3.24 -0.20
CA LYS A 154 -14.84 3.48 0.59
C LYS A 154 -15.25 2.28 1.44
N LYS A 155 -15.20 1.07 0.86
CA LYS A 155 -15.53 -0.19 1.56
C LYS A 155 -14.49 -0.53 2.65
N GLY A 156 -13.20 -0.39 2.35
CA GLY A 156 -12.12 -0.64 3.32
C GLY A 156 -12.15 0.33 4.49
N MET A 157 -12.30 1.62 4.22
CA MET A 157 -12.43 2.66 5.26
C MET A 157 -13.62 2.40 6.17
N SER A 158 -14.79 2.07 5.63
CA SER A 158 -15.99 1.77 6.40
C SER A 158 -15.76 0.60 7.37
N ARG A 159 -15.17 -0.49 6.88
CA ARG A 159 -14.86 -1.68 7.71
C ARG A 159 -13.89 -1.37 8.84
N VAL A 160 -12.78 -0.69 8.52
CA VAL A 160 -11.79 -0.39 9.55
C VAL A 160 -12.33 0.62 10.55
N LYS A 161 -13.12 1.61 10.12
CA LYS A 161 -13.75 2.60 10.98
C LYS A 161 -14.79 1.98 11.92
N ALA A 162 -15.51 0.95 11.48
CA ALA A 162 -16.43 0.19 12.34
C ALA A 162 -15.69 -0.51 13.50
N ALA A 163 -14.50 -1.06 13.24
CA ALA A 163 -13.67 -1.70 14.27
C ALA A 163 -12.88 -0.69 15.12
N TRP A 164 -12.57 0.47 14.57
CA TRP A 164 -11.80 1.53 15.25
C TRP A 164 -12.26 2.92 14.80
N LYS A 165 -13.09 3.57 15.62
CA LYS A 165 -13.65 4.91 15.33
C LYS A 165 -12.60 5.99 15.04
N GLY A 166 -11.37 5.84 15.56
CA GLY A 166 -10.24 6.75 15.31
C GLY A 166 -9.58 6.60 13.93
N TYR A 167 -10.06 5.68 13.10
CA TYR A 167 -9.52 5.48 11.75
C TYR A 167 -9.87 6.68 10.84
N SER A 168 -8.83 7.34 10.34
CA SER A 168 -8.93 8.49 9.44
C SER A 168 -7.63 8.56 8.62
N PRO A 169 -7.59 7.89 7.45
CA PRO A 169 -6.36 7.81 6.66
C PRO A 169 -5.98 9.16 6.06
N SER A 170 -4.69 9.50 6.17
CA SER A 170 -4.09 10.71 5.61
C SER A 170 -2.63 10.47 5.23
N SER A 171 -1.97 11.42 4.59
CA SER A 171 -0.60 11.25 4.11
C SER A 171 0.40 10.88 5.22
N GLY A 172 0.37 11.56 6.36
CA GLY A 172 1.37 11.38 7.43
C GLY A 172 2.79 11.83 7.04
N ALA A 173 2.96 12.50 5.90
CA ALA A 173 4.28 12.86 5.36
C ALA A 173 5.11 13.71 6.33
N ALA A 174 4.47 14.65 7.03
CA ALA A 174 5.14 15.51 8.01
C ALA A 174 5.74 14.71 9.18
N ASP A 175 4.96 13.76 9.72
CA ASP A 175 5.41 12.89 10.82
C ASP A 175 6.59 12.00 10.39
N PHE A 176 6.55 11.43 9.18
CA PHE A 176 7.63 10.62 8.64
C PHE A 176 8.89 11.44 8.37
N LYS A 177 8.74 12.64 7.81
CA LYS A 177 9.85 13.56 7.56
C LYS A 177 10.55 13.94 8.87
N ALA A 178 9.78 14.35 9.88
CA ALA A 178 10.30 14.70 11.21
C ALA A 178 11.06 13.55 11.87
N ALA A 179 10.64 12.30 11.61
CA ALA A 179 11.30 11.09 12.13
C ALA A 179 12.45 10.57 11.24
N GLY A 180 12.80 11.24 10.15
CA GLY A 180 13.83 10.80 9.21
C GLY A 180 13.49 9.53 8.42
N VAL A 181 12.21 9.19 8.28
CA VAL A 181 11.73 8.01 7.57
C VAL A 181 11.37 8.38 6.13
N LYS A 182 12.00 7.72 5.16
CA LYS A 182 11.66 7.88 3.75
C LYS A 182 10.28 7.30 3.45
N LEU A 183 9.52 7.97 2.59
CA LEU A 183 8.22 7.49 2.14
C LEU A 183 8.35 6.34 1.12
N HIS A 184 7.35 5.47 1.10
CA HIS A 184 7.16 4.48 0.05
C HIS A 184 6.37 5.11 -1.10
N LYS A 185 6.68 4.76 -2.36
CA LYS A 185 5.98 5.32 -3.53
C LYS A 185 4.45 5.16 -3.47
N ALA A 186 3.97 4.04 -2.94
CA ALA A 186 2.53 3.79 -2.75
C ALA A 186 1.88 4.62 -1.64
N GLY A 187 2.66 5.20 -0.73
CA GLY A 187 2.16 6.01 0.39
C GLY A 187 2.03 7.49 0.06
N ILE A 188 2.67 7.94 -1.02
CA ILE A 188 2.63 9.34 -1.44
C ILE A 188 1.31 9.60 -2.14
N MET A 189 0.44 10.33 -1.46
CA MET A 189 -0.79 10.87 -2.03
C MET A 189 -1.10 12.22 -1.45
#